data_7240caf165c06f49169f623aaf56a6f9
#
_entry.id   7240caf165c06f49169f623aaf56a6f9
#
_cell.length_a   1.000
_cell.length_b   1.000
_cell.length_c   1.000
_cell.angle_alpha   90.00
_cell.angle_beta   90.00
_cell.angle_gamma   90.00
#
_symmetry.space_group_name_H-M   'P 1'
#
loop_
_entity.id
_entity.type
_entity.pdbx_description
1 polymer ?
#
loop_
_entity_poly.entity_id
_entity_poly.type
_entity_poly.pdbx_seq_one_letter_code
_entity_poly.pdbx_strand_id
1 'polypeptide(L)'
;MKAAWVVFLKELVDALRDRRTLLMVALSSVAIGPLVLVALSALVASMEERAEAREVVAVGLAHAPGLRNYLLRQNQQLREAPPGHERELVARRLGHPVLVVPEDFEAALQAGRAPTLEVVSSSANTRAQAGVGRLRLLLLGYAREQATLQLALRGVAPAVMQPFEIQTRDLADPLARAAQLTGMLPFFVLMAVLYGALNAALDT
;
A
#
# COMPACT_ATOMS: atom_id res chain seq x y z
N MET A 1 3.25 -61.62 4.78
CA MET A 1 2.35 -60.51 4.39
C MET A 1 1.14 -60.36 5.31
N LYS A 2 0.48 -61.40 5.81
CA LYS A 2 -0.67 -61.30 6.72
C LYS A 2 -0.33 -60.68 8.09
N ALA A 3 0.86 -60.95 8.66
CA ALA A 3 1.27 -60.40 9.95
C ALA A 3 1.52 -58.88 9.89
N ALA A 4 2.14 -58.37 8.81
CA ALA A 4 2.36 -56.93 8.62
C ALA A 4 1.05 -56.17 8.48
N TRP A 5 0.04 -56.74 7.85
CA TRP A 5 -1.27 -56.15 7.71
C TRP A 5 -2.04 -56.07 9.03
N VAL A 6 -1.91 -57.09 9.89
CA VAL A 6 -2.52 -57.08 11.21
C VAL A 6 -1.87 -56.06 12.14
N VAL A 7 -0.55 -55.93 12.06
CA VAL A 7 0.18 -54.89 12.82
C VAL A 7 -0.25 -53.49 12.34
N PHE A 8 -0.30 -53.25 11.03
CA PHE A 8 -0.74 -52.00 10.47
C PHE A 8 -2.16 -51.62 10.91
N LEU A 9 -3.11 -52.55 10.87
CA LEU A 9 -4.48 -52.31 11.30
C LEU A 9 -4.56 -52.00 12.81
N LYS A 10 -3.77 -52.67 13.64
CA LYS A 10 -3.69 -52.36 15.07
C LYS A 10 -3.16 -50.98 15.33
N GLU A 11 -2.04 -50.61 14.71
CA GLU A 11 -1.44 -49.27 14.82
C GLU A 11 -2.40 -48.16 14.33
N LEU A 12 -3.12 -48.44 13.20
CA LEU A 12 -4.10 -47.50 12.69
C LEU A 12 -5.28 -47.31 13.64
N VAL A 13 -5.78 -48.36 14.26
CA VAL A 13 -6.87 -48.32 15.23
C VAL A 13 -6.41 -47.56 16.51
N ASP A 14 -5.19 -47.84 16.99
CA ASP A 14 -4.64 -47.15 18.14
C ASP A 14 -4.41 -45.66 17.86
N ALA A 15 -3.91 -45.28 16.67
CA ALA A 15 -3.79 -43.90 16.24
C ALA A 15 -5.15 -43.18 16.13
N LEU A 16 -6.18 -43.87 15.62
CA LEU A 16 -7.55 -43.37 15.52
C LEU A 16 -8.26 -43.24 16.89
N ARG A 17 -7.80 -43.97 17.88
CA ARG A 17 -8.33 -43.95 19.25
C ARG A 17 -7.78 -42.76 20.06
N ASP A 18 -6.60 -42.27 19.68
CA ASP A 18 -6.03 -41.05 20.30
C ASP A 18 -6.71 -39.81 19.75
N ARG A 19 -7.86 -39.51 20.35
CA ARG A 19 -8.67 -38.34 20.01
C ARG A 19 -7.92 -37.00 20.15
N ARG A 20 -6.91 -36.97 21.06
CA ARG A 20 -6.15 -35.76 21.33
C ARG A 20 -5.21 -35.44 20.15
N THR A 21 -4.47 -36.43 19.69
CA THR A 21 -3.56 -36.32 18.54
C THR A 21 -4.35 -36.04 17.25
N LEU A 22 -5.46 -36.76 17.02
CA LEU A 22 -6.35 -36.50 15.87
C LEU A 22 -6.92 -35.09 15.87
N LEU A 23 -7.39 -34.60 17.02
CA LEU A 23 -7.89 -33.23 17.14
C LEU A 23 -6.79 -32.20 16.90
N MET A 24 -5.57 -32.42 17.40
CA MET A 24 -4.46 -31.50 17.17
C MET A 24 -4.04 -31.46 15.70
N VAL A 25 -3.91 -32.61 15.04
CA VAL A 25 -3.57 -32.71 13.61
C VAL A 25 -4.69 -32.13 12.75
N ALA A 26 -5.94 -32.47 13.03
CA ALA A 26 -7.08 -31.92 12.31
C ALA A 26 -7.21 -30.40 12.51
N LEU A 27 -7.09 -29.92 13.74
CA LEU A 27 -7.16 -28.48 14.05
C LEU A 27 -6.03 -27.71 13.40
N SER A 28 -4.79 -28.21 13.43
CA SER A 28 -3.67 -27.56 12.77
C SER A 28 -3.82 -27.56 11.25
N SER A 29 -4.23 -28.66 10.63
CA SER A 29 -4.45 -28.77 9.18
C SER A 29 -5.58 -27.84 8.71
N VAL A 30 -6.68 -27.80 9.47
CA VAL A 30 -7.86 -26.98 9.12
C VAL A 30 -7.62 -25.50 9.42
N ALA A 31 -6.84 -25.15 10.44
CA ALA A 31 -6.60 -23.77 10.81
C ALA A 31 -5.46 -23.12 10.00
N ILE A 32 -4.38 -23.84 9.72
CA ILE A 32 -3.21 -23.29 9.02
C ILE A 32 -3.56 -22.92 7.56
N GLY A 33 -4.32 -23.73 6.85
CA GLY A 33 -4.71 -23.46 5.47
C GLY A 33 -5.43 -22.11 5.29
N PRO A 34 -6.58 -21.90 5.94
CA PRO A 34 -7.29 -20.62 5.89
C PRO A 34 -6.46 -19.43 6.38
N LEU A 35 -5.65 -19.61 7.42
CA LEU A 35 -4.82 -18.54 7.99
C LEU A 35 -3.73 -18.10 7.01
N VAL A 36 -3.07 -19.02 6.35
CA VAL A 36 -2.09 -18.74 5.27
C VAL A 36 -2.78 -18.05 4.09
N LEU A 37 -3.97 -18.52 3.72
CA LEU A 37 -4.73 -17.96 2.60
C LEU A 37 -5.18 -16.53 2.89
N VAL A 38 -5.65 -16.23 4.10
CA VAL A 38 -5.98 -14.87 4.55
C VAL A 38 -4.73 -13.98 4.58
N ALA A 39 -3.62 -14.47 5.12
CA ALA A 39 -2.36 -13.72 5.15
C ALA A 39 -1.84 -13.41 3.74
N LEU A 40 -1.90 -14.38 2.83
CA LEU A 40 -1.50 -14.21 1.43
C LEU A 40 -2.43 -13.24 0.70
N SER A 41 -3.74 -13.35 0.90
CA SER A 41 -4.72 -12.43 0.32
C SER A 41 -4.51 -11.00 0.80
N ALA A 42 -4.23 -10.79 2.10
CA ALA A 42 -3.92 -9.48 2.65
C ALA A 42 -2.60 -8.91 2.07
N LEU A 43 -1.60 -9.76 1.86
CA LEU A 43 -0.35 -9.36 1.22
C LEU A 43 -0.57 -8.93 -0.23
N VAL A 44 -1.29 -9.72 -1.02
CA VAL A 44 -1.62 -9.39 -2.42
C VAL A 44 -2.43 -8.10 -2.49
N ALA A 45 -3.47 -7.93 -1.66
CA ALA A 45 -4.26 -6.72 -1.60
C ALA A 45 -3.40 -5.48 -1.27
N SER A 46 -2.44 -5.61 -0.33
CA SER A 46 -1.53 -4.52 0.01
C SER A 46 -0.56 -4.16 -1.12
N MET A 47 -0.18 -5.12 -1.95
CA MET A 47 0.66 -4.88 -3.13
C MET A 47 -0.12 -4.21 -4.25
N GLU A 48 -1.38 -4.62 -4.48
CA GLU A 48 -2.29 -3.97 -5.44
C GLU A 48 -2.58 -2.53 -5.05
N GLU A 49 -2.93 -2.25 -3.79
CA GLU A 49 -3.12 -0.89 -3.29
C GLU A 49 -1.88 0.00 -3.49
N ARG A 50 -0.68 -0.54 -3.29
CA ARG A 50 0.58 0.20 -3.52
C ARG A 50 0.83 0.44 -5.00
N ALA A 51 0.47 -0.47 -5.88
CA ALA A 51 0.59 -0.31 -7.33
C ALA A 51 -0.43 0.72 -7.85
N GLU A 52 -1.70 0.57 -7.49
CA GLU A 52 -2.76 1.53 -7.81
C GLU A 52 -2.44 2.93 -7.25
N ALA A 53 -1.87 3.00 -6.06
CA ALA A 53 -1.48 4.27 -5.46
C ALA A 53 -0.43 5.04 -6.28
N ARG A 54 0.30 4.42 -7.19
CA ARG A 54 1.30 5.07 -8.07
C ARG A 54 0.73 5.52 -9.42
N GLU A 55 -0.53 5.20 -9.70
CA GLU A 55 -1.16 5.60 -10.95
C GLU A 55 -1.73 7.02 -10.85
N VAL A 56 -1.37 7.85 -11.84
CA VAL A 56 -1.92 9.18 -12.04
C VAL A 56 -2.67 9.20 -13.36
N VAL A 57 -3.99 9.34 -13.28
CA VAL A 57 -4.85 9.46 -14.44
C VAL A 57 -4.99 10.94 -14.79
N ALA A 58 -4.70 11.31 -16.03
CA ALA A 58 -4.70 12.72 -16.43
C ALA A 58 -5.27 12.94 -17.83
N VAL A 59 -5.80 14.15 -18.06
CA VAL A 59 -6.17 14.69 -19.35
C VAL A 59 -5.25 15.87 -19.65
N GLY A 60 -4.78 15.98 -20.90
CA GLY A 60 -4.00 17.13 -21.35
C GLY A 60 -2.57 17.18 -20.81
N LEU A 61 -2.03 16.09 -20.30
CA LEU A 61 -0.66 16.06 -19.76
C LEU A 61 0.42 16.34 -20.82
N ALA A 62 0.08 16.22 -22.12
CA ALA A 62 0.94 16.62 -23.24
C ALA A 62 1.24 18.13 -23.24
N HIS A 63 0.34 18.95 -22.68
CA HIS A 63 0.50 20.41 -22.59
C HIS A 63 1.38 20.86 -21.43
N ALA A 64 1.84 19.91 -20.57
CA ALA A 64 2.69 20.18 -19.43
C ALA A 64 3.87 19.20 -19.36
N PRO A 65 4.85 19.29 -20.28
CA PRO A 65 5.98 18.36 -20.30
C PRO A 65 6.83 18.42 -19.03
N GLY A 66 6.94 19.59 -18.40
CA GLY A 66 7.61 19.76 -17.10
C GLY A 66 6.95 18.96 -15.99
N LEU A 67 5.63 19.06 -15.86
CA LEU A 67 4.84 18.31 -14.88
C LEU A 67 4.90 16.81 -15.17
N ARG A 68 4.79 16.40 -16.43
CA ARG A 68 4.90 15.02 -16.84
C ARG A 68 6.24 14.40 -16.40
N ASN A 69 7.33 15.10 -16.70
CA ASN A 69 8.67 14.64 -16.32
C ASN A 69 8.85 14.59 -14.78
N TYR A 70 8.30 15.56 -14.07
CA TYR A 70 8.28 15.53 -12.61
C TYR A 70 7.57 14.29 -12.07
N LEU A 71 6.35 14.00 -12.54
CA LEU A 71 5.58 12.83 -12.10
C LEU A 71 6.32 11.52 -12.39
N LEU A 72 6.97 11.40 -13.54
CA LEU A 72 7.80 10.23 -13.88
C LEU A 72 9.00 10.10 -12.92
N ARG A 73 9.69 11.20 -12.58
CA ARG A 73 10.77 11.18 -11.56
C ARG A 73 10.28 10.76 -10.19
N GLN A 74 9.00 11.08 -9.86
CA GLN A 74 8.36 10.61 -8.63
C GLN A 74 7.83 9.16 -8.72
N ASN A 75 8.27 8.42 -9.72
CA ASN A 75 7.94 7.01 -9.93
C ASN A 75 6.41 6.77 -10.09
N GLN A 76 5.70 7.77 -10.68
CA GLN A 76 4.28 7.64 -10.97
C GLN A 76 4.07 7.01 -12.35
N GLN A 77 3.09 6.14 -12.45
CA GLN A 77 2.60 5.60 -13.72
C GLN A 77 1.55 6.55 -14.27
N LEU A 78 1.78 7.04 -15.50
CA LEU A 78 0.89 8.00 -16.12
C LEU A 78 -0.07 7.27 -17.07
N ARG A 79 -1.34 7.52 -16.89
CA ARG A 79 -2.40 6.98 -17.73
C ARG A 79 -3.29 8.10 -18.23
N GLU A 80 -3.64 8.03 -19.49
CA GLU A 80 -4.62 8.94 -20.06
C GLU A 80 -6.03 8.60 -19.60
N ALA A 81 -6.80 9.62 -19.23
CA ALA A 81 -8.15 9.42 -18.76
C ALA A 81 -9.06 8.97 -19.92
N PRO A 82 -9.98 8.02 -19.68
CA PRO A 82 -10.92 7.60 -20.68
C PRO A 82 -11.87 8.75 -21.06
N PRO A 83 -12.39 8.78 -22.30
CA PRO A 83 -13.40 9.75 -22.68
C PRO A 83 -14.64 9.58 -21.80
N GLY A 84 -15.15 10.69 -21.27
CA GLY A 84 -16.28 10.65 -20.31
C GLY A 84 -15.90 10.23 -18.90
N HIS A 85 -14.65 10.43 -18.50
CA HIS A 85 -14.11 10.11 -17.16
C HIS A 85 -14.97 10.60 -15.99
N GLU A 86 -15.67 11.74 -16.15
CA GLU A 86 -16.59 12.25 -15.11
C GLU A 86 -17.74 11.26 -14.83
N ARG A 87 -18.34 10.70 -15.90
CA ARG A 87 -19.39 9.69 -15.76
C ARG A 87 -18.86 8.40 -15.15
N GLU A 88 -17.65 8.01 -15.52
CA GLU A 88 -16.96 6.84 -14.96
C GLU A 88 -16.67 7.02 -13.48
N LEU A 89 -16.25 8.23 -13.04
CA LEU A 89 -16.05 8.57 -11.64
C LEU A 89 -17.35 8.50 -10.85
N VAL A 90 -18.44 9.06 -11.37
CA VAL A 90 -19.77 9.01 -10.73
C VAL A 90 -20.28 7.57 -10.66
N ALA A 91 -20.10 6.80 -11.74
CA ALA A 91 -20.47 5.38 -11.78
C ALA A 91 -19.53 4.45 -10.96
N ARG A 92 -18.50 5.01 -10.30
CA ARG A 92 -17.50 4.28 -9.50
C ARG A 92 -16.68 3.24 -10.30
N ARG A 93 -16.61 3.39 -11.62
CA ARG A 93 -15.83 2.51 -12.48
C ARG A 93 -14.36 2.94 -12.56
N LEU A 94 -14.09 4.24 -12.41
CA LEU A 94 -12.74 4.78 -12.31
C LEU A 94 -12.38 4.99 -10.84
N GLY A 95 -11.37 4.24 -10.35
CA GLY A 95 -10.95 4.26 -8.95
C GLY A 95 -9.94 5.36 -8.59
N HIS A 96 -9.56 6.23 -9.55
CA HIS A 96 -8.55 7.27 -9.38
C HIS A 96 -9.15 8.65 -9.68
N PRO A 97 -8.69 9.72 -8.97
CA PRO A 97 -9.01 11.08 -9.36
C PRO A 97 -8.35 11.38 -10.71
N VAL A 98 -8.95 12.26 -11.47
CA VAL A 98 -8.44 12.68 -12.78
C VAL A 98 -7.86 14.08 -12.67
N LEU A 99 -6.60 14.22 -13.10
CA LEU A 99 -5.92 15.50 -13.24
C LEU A 99 -6.23 16.09 -14.61
N VAL A 100 -6.83 17.27 -14.65
CA VAL A 100 -7.07 18.01 -15.88
C VAL A 100 -6.06 19.15 -16.01
N VAL A 101 -5.29 19.12 -17.08
CA VAL A 101 -4.25 20.10 -17.38
C VAL A 101 -4.71 20.96 -18.56
N PRO A 102 -4.83 22.29 -18.38
CA PRO A 102 -5.24 23.18 -19.45
C PRO A 102 -4.15 23.30 -20.55
N GLU A 103 -4.56 23.62 -21.76
CA GLU A 103 -3.66 23.70 -22.93
C GLU A 103 -2.59 24.79 -22.77
N ASP A 104 -2.92 25.88 -22.10
CA ASP A 104 -2.01 27.02 -21.88
C ASP A 104 -1.14 26.88 -20.63
N PHE A 105 -1.16 25.71 -19.94
CA PHE A 105 -0.50 25.51 -18.66
C PHE A 105 0.98 25.90 -18.67
N GLU A 106 1.76 25.33 -19.59
CA GLU A 106 3.20 25.57 -19.68
C GLU A 106 3.51 27.03 -20.04
N ALA A 107 2.77 27.58 -21.00
CA ALA A 107 2.94 28.98 -21.42
C ALA A 107 2.59 29.97 -20.28
N ALA A 108 1.54 29.69 -19.53
CA ALA A 108 1.17 30.50 -18.37
C ALA A 108 2.24 30.45 -17.27
N LEU A 109 2.77 29.25 -17.01
CA LEU A 109 3.81 29.04 -16.01
C LEU A 109 5.11 29.77 -16.38
N GLN A 110 5.53 29.69 -17.64
CA GLN A 110 6.70 30.40 -18.16
C GLN A 110 6.53 31.93 -18.13
N ALA A 111 5.31 32.40 -18.35
CA ALA A 111 4.96 33.82 -18.23
C ALA A 111 4.86 34.32 -16.77
N GLY A 112 5.14 33.45 -15.79
CA GLY A 112 5.03 33.78 -14.36
C GLY A 112 3.60 33.93 -13.87
N ARG A 113 2.61 33.49 -14.61
CA ARG A 113 1.21 33.38 -14.18
C ARG A 113 1.01 32.09 -13.41
N ALA A 114 0.00 32.03 -12.57
CA ALA A 114 -0.38 30.83 -11.83
C ALA A 114 -1.54 30.11 -12.55
N PRO A 115 -1.25 29.12 -13.43
CA PRO A 115 -2.30 28.37 -14.07
C PRO A 115 -3.03 27.48 -13.08
N THR A 116 -4.30 27.20 -13.34
CA THR A 116 -5.13 26.34 -12.47
C THR A 116 -5.09 24.91 -12.99
N LEU A 117 -4.70 23.99 -12.12
CA LEU A 117 -4.87 22.55 -12.34
C LEU A 117 -6.16 22.10 -11.66
N GLU A 118 -6.95 21.30 -12.35
CA GLU A 118 -8.18 20.78 -11.79
C GLU A 118 -8.01 19.29 -11.43
N VAL A 119 -8.48 18.93 -10.24
CA VAL A 119 -8.51 17.53 -9.77
C VAL A 119 -9.98 17.11 -9.66
N VAL A 120 -10.41 16.33 -10.64
CA VAL A 120 -11.79 15.84 -10.74
C VAL A 120 -11.91 14.54 -9.97
N SER A 121 -12.85 14.50 -9.03
CA SER A 121 -13.18 13.31 -8.27
C SER A 121 -14.66 13.30 -7.87
N SER A 122 -15.14 12.20 -7.34
CA SER A 122 -16.51 12.10 -6.81
C SER A 122 -16.47 11.72 -5.34
N SER A 123 -17.10 12.52 -4.48
CA SER A 123 -17.19 12.22 -3.05
C SER A 123 -17.92 10.91 -2.74
N ALA A 124 -18.78 10.46 -3.66
CA ALA A 124 -19.44 9.17 -3.56
C ALA A 124 -18.53 7.98 -3.94
N ASN A 125 -17.37 8.25 -4.54
CA ASN A 125 -16.37 7.26 -4.95
C ASN A 125 -15.19 7.29 -3.98
N THR A 126 -15.24 6.44 -2.94
CA THR A 126 -14.25 6.41 -1.85
C THR A 126 -12.82 6.09 -2.34
N ARG A 127 -12.68 5.25 -3.39
CA ARG A 127 -11.36 4.94 -3.99
C ARG A 127 -10.75 6.18 -4.63
N ALA A 128 -11.49 6.86 -5.52
CA ALA A 128 -11.01 8.08 -6.16
C ALA A 128 -10.72 9.17 -5.12
N GLN A 129 -11.55 9.29 -4.11
CA GLN A 129 -11.37 10.27 -3.03
C GLN A 129 -10.10 10.03 -2.22
N ALA A 130 -9.74 8.79 -1.94
CA ALA A 130 -8.49 8.45 -1.26
C ALA A 130 -7.24 8.91 -2.05
N GLY A 131 -7.30 8.90 -3.37
CA GLY A 131 -6.22 9.35 -4.25
C GLY A 131 -6.04 10.88 -4.32
N VAL A 132 -7.09 11.67 -4.01
CA VAL A 132 -7.06 13.14 -4.13
C VAL A 132 -5.97 13.78 -3.26
N GLY A 133 -5.89 13.37 -2.00
CA GLY A 133 -4.90 13.88 -1.06
C GLY A 133 -3.46 13.65 -1.55
N ARG A 134 -3.20 12.46 -2.06
CA ARG A 134 -1.90 12.10 -2.61
C ARG A 134 -1.55 12.87 -3.88
N LEU A 135 -2.48 12.94 -4.83
CA LEU A 135 -2.29 13.73 -6.06
C LEU A 135 -2.01 15.19 -5.72
N ARG A 136 -2.76 15.76 -4.78
CA ARG A 136 -2.54 17.12 -4.29
C ARG A 136 -1.14 17.32 -3.72
N LEU A 137 -0.63 16.36 -2.93
CA LEU A 137 0.74 16.45 -2.38
C LEU A 137 1.80 16.41 -3.49
N LEU A 138 1.63 15.59 -4.52
CA LEU A 138 2.50 15.55 -5.70
C LEU A 138 2.50 16.89 -6.43
N LEU A 139 1.33 17.47 -6.68
CA LEU A 139 1.19 18.77 -7.35
C LEU A 139 1.78 19.92 -6.52
N LEU A 140 1.62 19.89 -5.21
CA LEU A 140 2.27 20.86 -4.31
C LEU A 140 3.80 20.72 -4.33
N GLY A 141 4.33 19.49 -4.44
CA GLY A 141 5.75 19.25 -4.62
C GLY A 141 6.27 19.87 -5.92
N TYR A 142 5.55 19.66 -7.03
CA TYR A 142 5.88 20.32 -8.30
C TYR A 142 5.82 21.83 -8.23
N ALA A 143 4.78 22.39 -7.62
CA ALA A 143 4.65 23.83 -7.44
C ALA A 143 5.82 24.43 -6.65
N ARG A 144 6.30 23.73 -5.60
CA ARG A 144 7.50 24.16 -4.84
C ARG A 144 8.77 24.09 -5.69
N GLU A 145 8.95 23.03 -6.49
CA GLU A 145 10.10 22.92 -7.42
C GLU A 145 10.11 24.10 -8.39
N GLN A 146 8.96 24.39 -9.03
CA GLN A 146 8.84 25.52 -9.96
C GLN A 146 9.06 26.89 -9.30
N ALA A 147 8.49 27.08 -8.11
CA ALA A 147 8.69 28.32 -7.36
C ALA A 147 10.18 28.53 -7.01
N THR A 148 10.87 27.46 -6.56
CA THR A 148 12.31 27.50 -6.26
C THR A 148 13.14 27.87 -7.47
N LEU A 149 12.83 27.27 -8.64
CA LEU A 149 13.52 27.60 -9.90
C LEU A 149 13.29 29.06 -10.31
N GLN A 150 12.06 29.55 -10.22
CA GLN A 150 11.73 30.93 -10.57
C GLN A 150 12.39 31.95 -9.63
N LEU A 151 12.49 31.66 -8.33
CA LEU A 151 13.20 32.50 -7.37
C LEU A 151 14.68 32.57 -7.68
N ALA A 152 15.30 31.39 -7.96
CA ALA A 152 16.71 31.31 -8.32
C ALA A 152 17.02 32.14 -9.58
N LEU A 153 16.18 32.05 -10.62
CA LEU A 153 16.29 32.85 -11.85
C LEU A 153 16.18 34.36 -11.60
N ARG A 154 15.47 34.77 -10.57
CA ARG A 154 15.31 36.19 -10.16
C ARG A 154 16.36 36.66 -9.16
N GLY A 155 17.35 35.80 -8.83
CA GLY A 155 18.38 36.11 -7.82
C GLY A 155 17.87 36.15 -6.38
N VAL A 156 16.70 35.61 -6.11
CA VAL A 156 16.11 35.54 -4.76
C VAL A 156 16.45 34.18 -4.13
N ALA A 157 17.02 34.21 -2.92
CA ALA A 157 17.39 32.98 -2.23
C ALA A 157 16.13 32.12 -1.92
N PRO A 158 16.12 30.83 -2.28
CA PRO A 158 14.98 29.95 -1.99
C PRO A 158 14.61 29.84 -0.51
N ALA A 159 15.56 30.14 0.40
CA ALA A 159 15.34 30.18 1.85
C ALA A 159 14.20 31.14 2.27
N VAL A 160 13.85 32.13 1.43
CA VAL A 160 12.71 33.03 1.68
C VAL A 160 11.38 32.26 1.71
N MET A 161 11.27 31.14 0.99
CA MET A 161 10.07 30.27 0.99
C MET A 161 10.02 29.31 2.17
N GLN A 162 11.16 29.04 2.81
CA GLN A 162 11.26 28.17 3.99
C GLN A 162 12.04 28.89 5.09
N PRO A 163 11.39 29.84 5.80
CA PRO A 163 12.06 30.66 6.81
C PRO A 163 12.43 29.89 8.09
N PHE A 164 11.98 28.65 8.20
CA PHE A 164 12.31 27.75 9.31
C PHE A 164 12.32 26.28 8.85
N GLU A 165 13.14 25.49 9.51
CA GLU A 165 13.21 24.04 9.34
C GLU A 165 12.41 23.35 10.44
N ILE A 166 11.57 22.38 10.05
CA ILE A 166 10.81 21.57 11.01
C ILE A 166 11.63 20.32 11.28
N GLN A 167 12.25 20.25 12.46
CA GLN A 167 12.91 19.03 12.91
C GLN A 167 11.96 18.22 13.79
N THR A 168 11.68 17.00 13.35
CA THR A 168 10.91 16.05 14.16
C THR A 168 11.85 15.28 15.06
N ARG A 169 11.75 15.51 16.36
CA ARG A 169 12.48 14.74 17.38
C ARG A 169 11.58 13.65 17.91
N ASP A 170 11.89 12.42 17.57
CA ASP A 170 11.21 11.26 18.15
C ASP A 170 11.79 10.99 19.55
N LEU A 171 10.94 11.16 20.55
CA LEU A 171 11.27 10.92 21.96
C LEU A 171 10.95 9.49 22.41
N ALA A 172 10.53 8.61 21.49
CA ALA A 172 10.24 7.23 21.84
C ALA A 172 11.52 6.55 22.36
N ASP A 173 11.48 6.14 23.61
CA ASP A 173 12.51 5.33 24.24
C ASP A 173 12.73 4.03 23.43
N PRO A 174 13.96 3.52 23.30
CA PRO A 174 14.22 2.21 22.73
C PRO A 174 13.36 1.09 23.32
N LEU A 175 13.01 1.16 24.60
CA LEU A 175 12.07 0.26 25.26
C LEU A 175 10.63 0.39 24.71
N ALA A 176 10.15 1.60 24.45
CA ALA A 176 8.82 1.82 23.89
C ALA A 176 8.72 1.34 22.43
N ARG A 177 9.79 1.46 21.65
CA ARG A 177 9.89 0.86 20.30
C ARG A 177 9.93 -0.66 20.37
N ALA A 178 10.68 -1.22 21.32
CA ALA A 178 10.70 -2.66 21.57
C ALA A 178 9.32 -3.18 22.00
N ALA A 179 8.56 -2.41 22.78
CA ALA A 179 7.20 -2.78 23.19
C ALA A 179 6.21 -2.88 22.02
N GLN A 180 6.38 -2.09 20.98
CA GLN A 180 5.59 -2.24 19.74
C GLN A 180 5.90 -3.56 19.01
N LEU A 181 7.16 -3.99 19.01
CA LEU A 181 7.56 -5.30 18.48
C LEU A 181 7.12 -6.45 19.41
N THR A 182 7.01 -6.19 20.71
CA THR A 182 6.56 -7.15 21.73
C THR A 182 5.08 -7.53 21.54
N GLY A 183 4.27 -6.71 20.86
CA GLY A 183 2.90 -7.07 20.49
C GLY A 183 2.81 -8.31 19.58
N MET A 184 3.89 -8.68 18.90
CA MET A 184 3.98 -9.92 18.12
C MET A 184 4.51 -11.13 18.92
N LEU A 185 5.09 -10.90 20.10
CA LEU A 185 5.63 -11.96 20.96
C LEU A 185 4.60 -13.03 21.36
N PRO A 186 3.34 -12.70 21.74
CA PRO A 186 2.35 -13.71 22.06
C PRO A 186 2.08 -14.66 20.90
N PHE A 187 2.12 -14.16 19.66
CA PHE A 187 1.97 -14.98 18.47
C PHE A 187 3.13 -15.96 18.29
N PHE A 188 4.38 -15.49 18.45
CA PHE A 188 5.55 -16.35 18.33
C PHE A 188 5.62 -17.38 19.47
N VAL A 189 5.24 -17.00 20.71
CA VAL A 189 5.16 -17.92 21.83
C VAL A 189 4.09 -18.97 21.59
N LEU A 190 2.92 -18.58 21.11
CA LEU A 190 1.83 -19.51 20.77
C LEU A 190 2.27 -20.51 19.69
N MET A 191 2.95 -20.03 18.66
CA MET A 191 3.50 -20.88 17.58
C MET A 191 4.59 -21.81 18.10
N ALA A 192 5.49 -21.35 18.98
CA ALA A 192 6.53 -22.18 19.57
C ALA A 192 5.94 -23.28 20.48
N VAL A 193 4.92 -22.94 21.29
CA VAL A 193 4.21 -23.92 22.12
C VAL A 193 3.45 -24.93 21.28
N LEU A 194 2.77 -24.50 20.22
CA LEU A 194 2.10 -25.40 19.26
C LEU A 194 3.09 -26.35 18.59
N TYR A 195 4.22 -25.84 18.12
CA TYR A 195 5.27 -26.65 17.48
C TYR A 195 5.92 -27.63 18.47
N GLY A 196 6.19 -27.18 19.71
CA GLY A 196 6.73 -28.01 20.78
C GLY A 196 5.77 -29.12 21.20
N ALA A 197 4.47 -28.82 21.30
CA ALA A 197 3.45 -29.80 21.63
C ALA A 197 3.24 -30.82 20.48
N LEU A 198 3.36 -30.39 19.23
CA LEU A 198 3.28 -31.28 18.07
C LEU A 198 4.45 -32.25 18.01
N ASN A 199 5.67 -31.80 18.25
CA ASN A 199 6.85 -32.66 18.28
C ASN A 199 6.81 -33.64 19.45
N ALA A 200 6.39 -33.20 20.64
CA ALA A 200 6.24 -34.09 21.80
C ALA A 200 5.14 -35.16 21.59
N ALA A 201 4.13 -34.87 20.75
CA ALA A 201 3.08 -35.84 20.42
C ALA A 201 3.49 -36.83 19.32
N LEU A 202 4.53 -36.54 18.55
CA LEU A 202 5.06 -37.42 17.51
C LEU A 202 6.15 -38.37 18.06
N ASP A 203 6.79 -38.04 19.18
CA ASP A 203 7.86 -38.82 19.82
C ASP A 203 7.36 -39.82 20.88
N THR A 204 6.04 -39.88 21.14
CA THR A 204 5.40 -40.84 22.03
C THR A 204 4.54 -41.83 21.28
#